data_a04eb3ace459fbc04ebe408a42735fca
#
_entry.id   a04eb3ace459fbc04ebe408a42735fca
#
_cell.length_a   1.000
_cell.length_b   1.000
_cell.length_c   1.000
_cell.angle_alpha   90.00
_cell.angle_beta   90.00
_cell.angle_gamma   90.00
#
_symmetry.space_group_name_H-M   'P 1'
#
loop_
_entity.id
_entity.type
_entity.pdbx_description
1 polymer ?
#
loop_
_entity_poly.entity_id
_entity_poly.type
_entity_poly.pdbx_seq_one_letter_code
_entity_poly.pdbx_strand_id
1 'polypeptide(L)'
;PCDFYARNVQLLEGGHYRYDIVTPGGVVEGCTLGIPGWVNIENSVAAAASIWCAAQAEGTTPDAERLREALASFAGVKRRFEFYVNTPKQVYMDDYAHHPRELAATLTSVRKMFPGRHITALFQPHLYTRTRDLYREFAEALSHADDVVLLPIYPAREEPIEGVTSEIIAQGVTVPCRIVERAALADTVAAMDTDVVVSFGAGNIDACCGAIAEKLKAKS
;
A
#
# COMPACT_ATOMS: atom_id res chain seq x y z
N PRO A 1 -25.31 11.52 8.76
CA PRO A 1 -24.70 12.20 7.63
C PRO A 1 -23.31 12.68 8.05
N CYS A 2 -22.30 12.49 7.19
CA CYS A 2 -20.97 13.04 7.43
C CYS A 2 -20.91 14.44 6.85
N ASP A 3 -20.24 15.37 7.54
CA ASP A 3 -20.07 16.76 7.09
C ASP A 3 -18.99 16.86 5.98
N PHE A 4 -18.06 15.87 5.95
CA PHE A 4 -17.00 15.76 4.97
C PHE A 4 -17.03 14.38 4.31
N TYR A 5 -17.07 14.33 2.98
CA TYR A 5 -17.01 13.08 2.23
C TYR A 5 -16.63 13.30 0.77
N ALA A 6 -16.12 12.25 0.12
CA ALA A 6 -15.90 12.25 -1.31
C ALA A 6 -17.18 11.81 -2.05
N ARG A 7 -17.43 12.42 -3.22
CA ARG A 7 -18.46 11.99 -4.16
C ARG A 7 -17.96 12.03 -5.60
N ASN A 8 -18.74 11.51 -6.54
CA ASN A 8 -18.42 11.50 -7.98
C ASN A 8 -17.03 10.88 -8.27
N VAL A 9 -16.69 9.83 -7.51
CA VAL A 9 -15.35 9.19 -7.59
C VAL A 9 -15.23 8.42 -8.90
N GLN A 10 -14.21 8.77 -9.69
CA GLN A 10 -13.88 8.16 -10.98
C GLN A 10 -12.45 7.63 -10.92
N LEU A 11 -12.27 6.37 -11.30
CA LEU A 11 -10.94 5.78 -11.48
C LEU A 11 -10.36 6.28 -12.81
N LEU A 12 -9.13 6.79 -12.76
CA LEU A 12 -8.33 7.22 -13.90
C LEU A 12 -7.23 6.20 -14.20
N GLU A 13 -6.53 6.40 -15.31
CA GLU A 13 -5.37 5.59 -15.67
C GLU A 13 -4.29 5.64 -14.59
N GLY A 14 -3.57 4.54 -14.38
CA GLY A 14 -2.52 4.42 -13.38
C GLY A 14 -3.02 4.34 -11.93
N GLY A 15 -4.32 4.09 -11.71
CA GLY A 15 -4.89 3.95 -10.36
C GLY A 15 -5.13 5.28 -9.64
N HIS A 16 -5.01 6.40 -10.35
CA HIS A 16 -5.39 7.72 -9.85
C HIS A 16 -6.90 7.89 -9.82
N TYR A 17 -7.37 8.88 -9.09
CA TYR A 17 -8.80 9.17 -8.95
C TYR A 17 -9.08 10.65 -9.19
N ARG A 18 -10.27 10.92 -9.79
CA ARG A 18 -10.91 12.22 -9.80
C ARG A 18 -12.17 12.12 -8.94
N TYR A 19 -12.42 13.12 -8.10
CA TYR A 19 -13.56 13.15 -7.19
C TYR A 19 -13.86 14.58 -6.73
N ASP A 20 -15.01 14.76 -6.10
CA ASP A 20 -15.36 16.00 -5.42
C ASP A 20 -15.26 15.80 -3.91
N ILE A 21 -14.86 16.83 -3.17
CA ILE A 21 -14.90 16.85 -1.71
C ILE A 21 -16.06 17.74 -1.26
N VAL A 22 -17.02 17.16 -0.54
CA VAL A 22 -18.08 17.88 0.11
C VAL A 22 -17.60 18.35 1.49
N THR A 23 -17.89 19.61 1.80
CA THR A 23 -17.57 20.26 3.08
C THR A 23 -18.80 21.05 3.58
N PRO A 24 -18.86 21.47 4.83
CA PRO A 24 -19.95 22.32 5.33
C PRO A 24 -20.14 23.65 4.58
N GLY A 25 -19.08 24.14 3.93
CA GLY A 25 -19.11 25.40 3.18
C GLY A 25 -19.37 25.25 1.69
N GLY A 26 -19.55 24.02 1.20
CA GLY A 26 -19.80 23.75 -0.21
C GLY A 26 -18.99 22.56 -0.75
N VAL A 27 -18.82 22.55 -2.06
CA VAL A 27 -18.17 21.43 -2.76
C VAL A 27 -16.90 21.96 -3.44
N VAL A 28 -15.79 21.23 -3.22
CA VAL A 28 -14.57 21.39 -4.01
C VAL A 28 -14.62 20.36 -5.13
N GLU A 29 -14.95 20.81 -6.32
CA GLU A 29 -15.17 19.95 -7.49
C GLU A 29 -13.86 19.60 -8.21
N GLY A 30 -13.80 18.39 -8.80
CA GLY A 30 -12.73 17.98 -9.70
C GLY A 30 -11.37 17.81 -9.04
N CYS A 31 -11.32 17.46 -7.76
CA CYS A 31 -10.08 17.13 -7.08
C CYS A 31 -9.42 15.92 -7.75
N THR A 32 -8.11 15.99 -7.92
CA THR A 32 -7.25 14.85 -8.27
C THR A 32 -6.19 14.72 -7.20
N LEU A 33 -5.75 13.49 -6.93
CA LEU A 33 -4.66 13.25 -5.97
C LEU A 33 -3.41 12.83 -6.73
N GLY A 34 -2.26 13.40 -6.39
CA GLY A 34 -0.99 13.10 -7.05
C GLY A 34 -0.49 11.67 -6.84
N ILE A 35 -1.11 10.93 -5.91
CA ILE A 35 -0.82 9.52 -5.63
C ILE A 35 -2.04 8.64 -5.89
N PRO A 36 -1.84 7.38 -6.32
CA PRO A 36 -2.93 6.44 -6.57
C PRO A 36 -3.47 5.80 -5.28
N GLY A 37 -4.55 5.04 -5.42
CA GLY A 37 -5.13 4.20 -4.36
C GLY A 37 -6.33 4.80 -3.65
N TRP A 38 -7.38 3.98 -3.48
CA TRP A 38 -8.66 4.40 -2.89
C TRP A 38 -8.51 4.99 -1.48
N VAL A 39 -7.68 4.37 -0.63
CA VAL A 39 -7.45 4.82 0.75
C VAL A 39 -6.95 6.28 0.81
N ASN A 40 -6.27 6.73 -0.24
CA ASN A 40 -5.76 8.10 -0.30
C ASN A 40 -6.85 9.14 -0.58
N ILE A 41 -8.00 8.73 -1.13
CA ILE A 41 -9.19 9.60 -1.20
C ILE A 41 -9.68 9.89 0.22
N GLU A 42 -9.85 8.87 1.06
CA GLU A 42 -10.29 9.04 2.44
C GLU A 42 -9.30 9.91 3.23
N ASN A 43 -8.00 9.68 3.06
CA ASN A 43 -6.95 10.49 3.66
C ASN A 43 -7.01 11.95 3.21
N SER A 44 -7.30 12.20 1.93
CA SER A 44 -7.42 13.57 1.39
C SER A 44 -8.65 14.30 1.92
N VAL A 45 -9.77 13.59 2.09
CA VAL A 45 -10.96 14.15 2.74
C VAL A 45 -10.68 14.51 4.20
N ALA A 46 -9.97 13.65 4.93
CA ALA A 46 -9.56 13.94 6.31
C ALA A 46 -8.62 15.14 6.39
N ALA A 47 -7.66 15.27 5.45
CA ALA A 47 -6.79 16.43 5.36
C ALA A 47 -7.57 17.71 5.06
N ALA A 48 -8.51 17.68 4.09
CA ALA A 48 -9.37 18.81 3.78
C ALA A 48 -10.23 19.21 4.98
N ALA A 49 -10.78 18.25 5.73
CA ALA A 49 -11.53 18.51 6.95
C ALA A 49 -10.68 19.19 8.02
N SER A 50 -9.42 18.74 8.19
CA SER A 50 -8.48 19.34 9.15
C SER A 50 -8.16 20.79 8.78
N ILE A 51 -7.91 21.07 7.50
CA ILE A 51 -7.68 22.44 6.99
C ILE A 51 -8.91 23.29 7.20
N TRP A 52 -10.10 22.76 6.91
CA TRP A 52 -11.37 23.45 7.13
C TRP A 52 -11.55 23.84 8.60
N CYS A 53 -11.39 22.89 9.52
CA CYS A 53 -11.55 23.15 10.95
C CYS A 53 -10.53 24.19 11.47
N ALA A 54 -9.29 24.13 11.00
CA ALA A 54 -8.27 25.14 11.35
C ALA A 54 -8.64 26.53 10.84
N ALA A 55 -9.07 26.65 9.59
CA ALA A 55 -9.49 27.92 9.00
C ALA A 55 -10.70 28.53 9.73
N GLN A 56 -11.69 27.69 10.12
CA GLN A 56 -12.84 28.16 10.90
C GLN A 56 -12.42 28.70 12.26
N ALA A 57 -11.45 28.07 12.94
CA ALA A 57 -10.92 28.56 14.20
C ALA A 57 -10.22 29.92 14.06
N GLU A 58 -9.67 30.23 12.88
CA GLU A 58 -9.04 31.49 12.53
C GLU A 58 -10.02 32.52 11.91
N GLY A 59 -11.30 32.16 11.77
CA GLY A 59 -12.32 33.01 11.14
C GLY A 59 -12.13 33.18 9.62
N THR A 60 -11.46 32.24 8.97
CA THR A 60 -11.18 32.22 7.53
C THR A 60 -11.88 31.07 6.82
N THR A 61 -11.86 31.07 5.49
CA THR A 61 -12.38 29.98 4.65
C THR A 61 -11.26 29.45 3.77
N PRO A 62 -11.07 28.12 3.66
CA PRO A 62 -10.06 27.57 2.78
C PRO A 62 -10.32 27.90 1.32
N ASP A 63 -9.25 28.22 0.59
CA ASP A 63 -9.29 28.42 -0.85
C ASP A 63 -9.38 27.07 -1.55
N ALA A 64 -10.46 26.87 -2.31
CA ALA A 64 -10.73 25.62 -3.02
C ALA A 64 -9.70 25.32 -4.13
N GLU A 65 -9.18 26.37 -4.81
CA GLU A 65 -8.16 26.21 -5.86
C GLU A 65 -6.84 25.73 -5.24
N ARG A 66 -6.38 26.39 -4.19
CA ARG A 66 -5.17 25.99 -3.47
C ARG A 66 -5.28 24.58 -2.90
N LEU A 67 -6.47 24.18 -2.43
CA LEU A 67 -6.69 22.83 -1.96
C LEU A 67 -6.54 21.81 -3.10
N ARG A 68 -7.13 22.10 -4.29
CA ARG A 68 -6.98 21.24 -5.46
C ARG A 68 -5.51 21.12 -5.91
N GLU A 69 -4.81 22.24 -5.99
CA GLU A 69 -3.39 22.28 -6.36
C GLU A 69 -2.53 21.48 -5.38
N ALA A 70 -2.75 21.65 -4.06
CA ALA A 70 -2.03 20.92 -3.03
C ALA A 70 -2.28 19.39 -3.12
N LEU A 71 -3.52 18.97 -3.34
CA LEU A 71 -3.85 17.56 -3.52
C LEU A 71 -3.22 16.98 -4.78
N ALA A 72 -3.27 17.69 -5.90
CA ALA A 72 -2.71 17.26 -7.18
C ALA A 72 -1.18 17.18 -7.15
N SER A 73 -0.52 18.08 -6.44
CA SER A 73 0.94 18.13 -6.31
C SER A 73 1.50 17.22 -5.21
N PHE A 74 0.64 16.59 -4.41
CA PHE A 74 1.09 15.73 -3.32
C PHE A 74 1.79 14.48 -3.87
N ALA A 75 3.07 14.36 -3.60
CA ALA A 75 3.92 13.28 -4.13
C ALA A 75 3.92 11.99 -3.26
N GLY A 76 3.10 11.96 -2.21
CA GLY A 76 2.98 10.81 -1.33
C GLY A 76 3.91 10.85 -0.11
N VAL A 77 3.85 9.78 0.64
CA VAL A 77 4.67 9.52 1.82
C VAL A 77 5.46 8.25 1.55
N LYS A 78 6.72 8.21 1.96
CA LYS A 78 7.54 7.00 1.87
C LYS A 78 6.80 5.79 2.44
N ARG A 79 6.91 4.67 1.74
CA ARG A 79 6.29 3.41 2.14
C ARG A 79 4.75 3.47 2.26
N ARG A 80 4.09 4.31 1.46
CA ARG A 80 2.63 4.36 1.31
C ARG A 80 2.31 4.39 -0.18
N PHE A 81 2.08 3.22 -0.79
CA PHE A 81 1.97 3.08 -2.25
C PHE A 81 3.15 3.75 -2.98
N GLU A 82 4.36 3.62 -2.44
CA GLU A 82 5.56 4.24 -3.01
C GLU A 82 6.04 3.43 -4.22
N PHE A 83 6.00 4.04 -5.41
CA PHE A 83 6.40 3.38 -6.65
C PHE A 83 7.92 3.47 -6.85
N TYR A 84 8.57 2.32 -6.99
CA TYR A 84 9.98 2.16 -7.36
C TYR A 84 10.16 1.87 -8.85
N VAL A 85 9.20 1.15 -9.45
CA VAL A 85 9.10 0.88 -10.88
C VAL A 85 7.65 1.08 -11.29
N ASN A 86 7.41 1.86 -12.34
CA ASN A 86 6.07 2.06 -12.90
C ASN A 86 6.18 2.16 -14.41
N THR A 87 6.16 1.02 -15.07
CA THR A 87 6.20 0.89 -16.53
C THR A 87 5.00 0.07 -17.01
N PRO A 88 4.65 0.12 -18.31
CA PRO A 88 3.58 -0.72 -18.85
C PRO A 88 3.79 -2.22 -18.62
N LYS A 89 5.04 -2.68 -18.56
CA LYS A 89 5.36 -4.10 -18.37
C LYS A 89 5.50 -4.48 -16.90
N GLN A 90 6.15 -3.65 -16.10
CA GLN A 90 6.57 -3.97 -14.75
C GLN A 90 6.19 -2.86 -13.78
N VAL A 91 5.56 -3.24 -12.68
CA VAL A 91 5.28 -2.33 -11.56
C VAL A 91 5.92 -2.88 -10.29
N TYR A 92 6.55 -2.02 -9.51
CA TYR A 92 6.98 -2.35 -8.17
C TYR A 92 6.67 -1.20 -7.22
N MET A 93 5.99 -1.52 -6.13
CA MET A 93 5.66 -0.56 -5.07
C MET A 93 5.96 -1.12 -3.68
N ASP A 94 6.21 -0.23 -2.72
CA ASP A 94 6.37 -0.54 -1.30
C ASP A 94 5.26 0.10 -0.46
N ASP A 95 4.74 -0.66 0.49
CA ASP A 95 3.74 -0.20 1.45
C ASP A 95 4.12 -0.62 2.88
N TYR A 96 3.93 0.28 3.82
CA TYR A 96 4.24 0.04 5.23
C TYR A 96 3.24 -0.89 5.93
N ALA A 97 2.20 -1.32 5.24
CA ALA A 97 1.16 -2.19 5.76
C ALA A 97 1.78 -3.40 6.50
N HIS A 98 1.35 -3.62 7.71
CA HIS A 98 1.86 -4.66 8.61
C HIS A 98 0.78 -5.25 9.52
N HIS A 99 -0.48 -4.95 9.24
CA HIS A 99 -1.65 -5.57 9.84
C HIS A 99 -2.48 -6.26 8.73
N PRO A 100 -3.13 -7.41 8.98
CA PRO A 100 -3.85 -8.16 7.94
C PRO A 100 -4.86 -7.30 7.16
N ARG A 101 -5.61 -6.45 7.84
CA ARG A 101 -6.59 -5.54 7.21
C ARG A 101 -5.95 -4.55 6.25
N GLU A 102 -4.77 -4.04 6.59
CA GLU A 102 -4.00 -3.12 5.74
C GLU A 102 -3.52 -3.86 4.47
N LEU A 103 -2.95 -5.08 4.64
CA LEU A 103 -2.50 -5.90 3.51
C LEU A 103 -3.65 -6.20 2.55
N ALA A 104 -4.79 -6.66 3.08
CA ALA A 104 -5.98 -6.97 2.28
C ALA A 104 -6.50 -5.73 1.52
N ALA A 105 -6.55 -4.56 2.19
CA ALA A 105 -6.98 -3.31 1.58
C ALA A 105 -6.04 -2.87 0.45
N THR A 106 -4.71 -2.96 0.69
CA THR A 106 -3.70 -2.60 -0.33
C THR A 106 -3.76 -3.58 -1.50
N LEU A 107 -3.76 -4.90 -1.28
CA LEU A 107 -3.84 -5.89 -2.37
C LEU A 107 -5.14 -5.75 -3.17
N THR A 108 -6.28 -5.50 -2.52
CA THR A 108 -7.54 -5.22 -3.19
C THR A 108 -7.44 -3.97 -4.08
N SER A 109 -6.79 -2.92 -3.59
CA SER A 109 -6.57 -1.69 -4.36
C SER A 109 -5.66 -1.94 -5.55
N VAL A 110 -4.55 -2.66 -5.35
CA VAL A 110 -3.61 -3.03 -6.42
C VAL A 110 -4.30 -3.87 -7.50
N ARG A 111 -5.13 -4.84 -7.12
CA ARG A 111 -5.90 -5.65 -8.06
C ARG A 111 -6.84 -4.80 -8.94
N LYS A 112 -7.47 -3.77 -8.35
CA LYS A 112 -8.32 -2.82 -9.09
C LYS A 112 -7.51 -1.91 -10.00
N MET A 113 -6.31 -1.48 -9.57
CA MET A 113 -5.41 -0.63 -10.36
C MET A 113 -4.83 -1.35 -11.57
N PHE A 114 -4.57 -2.65 -11.44
CA PHE A 114 -3.90 -3.47 -12.44
C PHE A 114 -4.72 -4.74 -12.76
N PRO A 115 -5.91 -4.59 -13.36
CA PRO A 115 -6.78 -5.73 -13.64
C PRO A 115 -6.12 -6.73 -14.61
N GLY A 116 -6.21 -8.02 -14.26
CA GLY A 116 -5.67 -9.11 -15.09
C GLY A 116 -4.15 -9.29 -15.03
N ARG A 117 -3.41 -8.45 -14.29
CA ARG A 117 -1.97 -8.58 -14.13
C ARG A 117 -1.62 -9.50 -12.95
N HIS A 118 -0.52 -10.23 -13.08
CA HIS A 118 -0.01 -11.13 -12.05
C HIS A 118 0.63 -10.34 -10.91
N ILE A 119 0.09 -10.49 -9.70
CA ILE A 119 0.52 -9.76 -8.49
C ILE A 119 1.32 -10.69 -7.59
N THR A 120 2.55 -10.29 -7.27
CA THR A 120 3.39 -10.95 -6.27
C THR A 120 3.48 -10.08 -5.01
N ALA A 121 3.06 -10.63 -3.87
CA ALA A 121 3.19 -10.00 -2.57
C ALA A 121 4.48 -10.45 -1.87
N LEU A 122 5.32 -9.49 -1.46
CA LEU A 122 6.49 -9.72 -0.63
C LEU A 122 6.14 -9.25 0.77
N PHE A 123 6.24 -10.11 1.78
CA PHE A 123 5.86 -9.74 3.13
C PHE A 123 6.90 -10.13 4.18
N GLN A 124 7.29 -9.15 4.99
CA GLN A 124 8.07 -9.38 6.20
C GLN A 124 7.17 -9.24 7.43
N PRO A 125 6.82 -10.34 8.11
CA PRO A 125 6.08 -10.25 9.36
C PRO A 125 6.88 -9.45 10.40
N HIS A 126 6.17 -8.66 11.20
CA HIS A 126 6.77 -7.79 12.22
C HIS A 126 6.23 -8.16 13.59
N LEU A 127 7.10 -8.52 14.52
CA LEU A 127 6.85 -9.02 15.88
C LEU A 127 6.36 -10.48 15.92
N TYR A 128 6.96 -11.26 16.82
CA TYR A 128 6.54 -12.64 17.06
C TYR A 128 5.14 -12.72 17.66
N THR A 129 4.81 -11.84 18.61
CA THR A 129 3.49 -11.80 19.25
C THR A 129 2.39 -11.53 18.23
N ARG A 130 2.56 -10.54 17.35
CA ARG A 130 1.59 -10.23 16.30
C ARG A 130 1.45 -11.38 15.30
N THR A 131 2.56 -12.00 14.92
CA THR A 131 2.54 -13.13 14.00
C THR A 131 1.78 -14.31 14.62
N ARG A 132 2.06 -14.66 15.87
CA ARG A 132 1.34 -15.71 16.61
C ARG A 132 -0.17 -15.46 16.66
N ASP A 133 -0.56 -14.23 16.94
CA ASP A 133 -1.97 -13.87 17.18
C ASP A 133 -2.77 -13.72 15.89
N LEU A 134 -2.12 -13.35 14.75
CA LEU A 134 -2.79 -12.98 13.50
C LEU A 134 -2.34 -13.79 12.27
N TYR A 135 -1.63 -14.92 12.43
CA TYR A 135 -1.08 -15.66 11.29
C TYR A 135 -2.14 -16.14 10.28
N ARG A 136 -3.34 -16.48 10.75
CA ARG A 136 -4.43 -16.91 9.87
C ARG A 136 -4.95 -15.78 9.02
N GLU A 137 -5.17 -14.64 9.64
CA GLU A 137 -5.64 -13.42 8.97
C GLU A 137 -4.57 -12.87 8.01
N PHE A 138 -3.29 -13.03 8.33
CA PHE A 138 -2.20 -12.72 7.39
C PHE A 138 -2.23 -13.65 6.18
N ALA A 139 -2.40 -14.95 6.39
CA ALA A 139 -2.49 -15.91 5.30
C ALA A 139 -3.68 -15.62 4.36
N GLU A 140 -4.86 -15.32 4.94
CA GLU A 140 -6.05 -14.93 4.20
C GLU A 140 -5.80 -13.65 3.38
N ALA A 141 -5.25 -12.60 3.99
CA ALA A 141 -4.96 -11.33 3.33
C ALA A 141 -3.96 -11.50 2.19
N LEU A 142 -2.89 -12.25 2.38
CA LEU A 142 -1.86 -12.51 1.37
C LEU A 142 -2.38 -13.35 0.21
N SER A 143 -3.37 -14.21 0.44
CA SER A 143 -4.01 -15.02 -0.60
C SER A 143 -4.82 -14.20 -1.62
N HIS A 144 -4.93 -12.88 -1.47
CA HIS A 144 -5.42 -11.97 -2.51
C HIS A 144 -4.39 -11.68 -3.63
N ALA A 145 -3.13 -12.05 -3.44
CA ALA A 145 -2.10 -12.04 -4.48
C ALA A 145 -2.16 -13.31 -5.33
N ASP A 146 -1.33 -13.39 -6.38
CA ASP A 146 -1.18 -14.59 -7.21
C ASP A 146 0.05 -15.42 -6.77
N ASP A 147 1.07 -14.77 -6.21
CA ASP A 147 2.24 -15.37 -5.59
C ASP A 147 2.60 -14.64 -4.29
N VAL A 148 3.16 -15.37 -3.33
CA VAL A 148 3.61 -14.81 -2.04
C VAL A 148 5.06 -15.19 -1.77
N VAL A 149 5.85 -14.20 -1.37
CA VAL A 149 7.21 -14.40 -0.85
C VAL A 149 7.26 -13.85 0.56
N LEU A 150 7.51 -14.72 1.53
CA LEU A 150 7.68 -14.36 2.93
C LEU A 150 9.16 -14.23 3.29
N LEU A 151 9.46 -13.29 4.16
CA LEU A 151 10.75 -13.18 4.83
C LEU A 151 10.64 -13.74 6.26
N PRO A 152 11.75 -14.07 6.91
CA PRO A 152 11.76 -14.31 8.36
C PRO A 152 11.17 -13.13 9.14
N ILE A 153 10.56 -13.43 10.29
CA ILE A 153 9.95 -12.42 11.16
C ILE A 153 11.01 -11.40 11.58
N TYR A 154 10.66 -10.11 11.44
CA TYR A 154 11.44 -9.02 12.01
C TYR A 154 11.10 -8.87 13.50
N PRO A 155 12.03 -9.18 14.42
CA PRO A 155 11.71 -9.29 15.85
C PRO A 155 11.50 -7.92 16.53
N ALA A 156 12.10 -6.85 15.98
CA ALA A 156 12.22 -5.54 16.63
C ALA A 156 12.85 -5.65 18.03
N ARG A 157 12.03 -5.70 19.08
CA ARG A 157 12.48 -5.80 20.48
C ARG A 157 12.01 -7.08 21.18
N GLU A 158 11.39 -7.99 20.43
CA GLU A 158 10.86 -9.23 21.00
C GLU A 158 11.89 -10.35 20.90
N GLU A 159 11.88 -11.24 21.90
CA GLU A 159 12.58 -12.50 21.83
C GLU A 159 11.79 -13.51 20.99
N PRO A 160 12.47 -14.45 20.30
CA PRO A 160 11.80 -15.49 19.55
C PRO A 160 10.83 -16.31 20.41
N ILE A 161 9.66 -16.60 19.86
CA ILE A 161 8.65 -17.46 20.48
C ILE A 161 8.75 -18.83 19.80
N GLU A 162 8.89 -19.90 20.58
CA GLU A 162 8.97 -21.27 20.07
C GLU A 162 7.76 -21.60 19.18
N GLY A 163 8.02 -22.15 17.99
CA GLY A 163 6.99 -22.52 17.03
C GLY A 163 6.39 -21.33 16.24
N VAL A 164 6.82 -20.09 16.52
CA VAL A 164 6.31 -18.90 15.80
C VAL A 164 7.35 -18.45 14.78
N THR A 165 7.11 -18.81 13.54
CA THR A 165 7.94 -18.46 12.40
C THR A 165 7.06 -18.06 11.21
N SER A 166 7.64 -17.64 10.09
CA SER A 166 6.88 -17.29 8.88
C SER A 166 6.18 -18.51 8.25
N GLU A 167 6.61 -19.72 8.58
CA GLU A 167 6.01 -20.98 8.13
C GLU A 167 4.55 -21.12 8.60
N ILE A 168 4.19 -20.63 9.79
CA ILE A 168 2.80 -20.70 10.26
C ILE A 168 1.86 -19.85 9.43
N ILE A 169 2.35 -18.76 8.81
CA ILE A 169 1.59 -17.98 7.83
C ILE A 169 1.55 -18.74 6.51
N ALA A 170 2.70 -19.23 6.02
CA ALA A 170 2.80 -19.92 4.74
C ALA A 170 1.85 -21.12 4.62
N GLN A 171 1.65 -21.87 5.72
CA GLN A 171 0.74 -23.02 5.76
C GLN A 171 -0.73 -22.67 5.49
N GLY A 172 -1.13 -21.43 5.76
CA GLY A 172 -2.50 -20.96 5.53
C GLY A 172 -2.69 -20.21 4.21
N VAL A 173 -1.61 -19.86 3.49
CA VAL A 173 -1.70 -19.18 2.19
C VAL A 173 -2.17 -20.17 1.12
N THR A 174 -3.17 -19.77 0.32
CA THR A 174 -3.84 -20.64 -0.67
C THR A 174 -3.28 -20.52 -2.10
N VAL A 175 -2.31 -19.64 -2.31
CA VAL A 175 -1.59 -19.43 -3.57
C VAL A 175 -0.14 -19.89 -3.42
N PRO A 176 0.66 -20.01 -4.50
CA PRO A 176 2.08 -20.33 -4.39
C PRO A 176 2.78 -19.42 -3.38
N CYS A 177 3.44 -20.04 -2.39
CA CYS A 177 4.10 -19.33 -1.31
C CYS A 177 5.49 -19.92 -1.06
N ARG A 178 6.46 -19.04 -0.86
CA ARG A 178 7.84 -19.42 -0.52
C ARG A 178 8.40 -18.52 0.56
N ILE A 179 9.31 -19.05 1.35
CA ILE A 179 10.04 -18.29 2.35
C ILE A 179 11.49 -18.16 1.88
N VAL A 180 12.02 -16.95 1.93
CA VAL A 180 13.39 -16.67 1.51
C VAL A 180 14.08 -15.75 2.49
N GLU A 181 15.39 -15.90 2.61
CA GLU A 181 16.20 -14.97 3.37
C GLU A 181 16.25 -13.60 2.67
N ARG A 182 16.33 -12.52 3.44
CA ARG A 182 16.35 -11.15 2.92
C ARG A 182 17.43 -10.93 1.86
N ALA A 183 18.60 -11.55 2.02
CA ALA A 183 19.71 -11.44 1.07
C ALA A 183 19.38 -12.03 -0.31
N ALA A 184 18.50 -13.04 -0.38
CA ALA A 184 18.10 -13.70 -1.62
C ALA A 184 16.85 -13.07 -2.26
N LEU A 185 16.16 -12.13 -1.57
CA LEU A 185 14.86 -11.61 -2.00
C LEU A 185 14.90 -11.00 -3.40
N ALA A 186 15.85 -10.12 -3.67
CA ALA A 186 15.93 -9.44 -4.97
C ALA A 186 16.19 -10.41 -6.13
N ASP A 187 17.03 -11.43 -5.94
CA ASP A 187 17.29 -12.47 -6.93
C ASP A 187 16.09 -13.37 -7.14
N THR A 188 15.42 -13.73 -6.07
CA THR A 188 14.18 -14.52 -6.12
C THR A 188 13.11 -13.80 -6.93
N VAL A 189 12.84 -12.53 -6.62
CA VAL A 189 11.83 -11.72 -7.35
C VAL A 189 12.24 -11.55 -8.82
N ALA A 190 13.51 -11.34 -9.08
CA ALA A 190 14.01 -11.24 -10.45
C ALA A 190 13.84 -12.54 -11.27
N ALA A 191 13.84 -13.70 -10.64
CA ALA A 191 13.63 -14.99 -11.31
C ALA A 191 12.15 -15.34 -11.51
N MET A 192 11.21 -14.61 -10.87
CA MET A 192 9.77 -14.86 -10.98
C MET A 192 9.19 -14.23 -12.24
N ASP A 193 8.13 -14.87 -12.77
CA ASP A 193 7.28 -14.28 -13.81
C ASP A 193 6.17 -13.49 -13.08
N THR A 194 6.30 -12.17 -13.05
CA THR A 194 5.40 -11.29 -12.31
C THR A 194 5.29 -9.93 -12.98
N ASP A 195 4.10 -9.35 -13.03
CA ASP A 195 3.84 -8.05 -13.61
C ASP A 195 3.85 -6.93 -12.58
N VAL A 196 3.32 -7.23 -11.39
CA VAL A 196 3.16 -6.28 -10.29
C VAL A 196 3.74 -6.88 -9.02
N VAL A 197 4.71 -6.21 -8.44
CA VAL A 197 5.32 -6.59 -7.16
C VAL A 197 4.93 -5.56 -6.10
N VAL A 198 4.52 -6.04 -4.93
CA VAL A 198 4.22 -5.18 -3.78
C VAL A 198 4.95 -5.70 -2.56
N SER A 199 5.82 -4.90 -1.97
CA SER A 199 6.46 -5.22 -0.69
C SER A 199 5.69 -4.63 0.48
N PHE A 200 5.62 -5.40 1.58
CA PHE A 200 4.89 -5.06 2.80
C PHE A 200 5.71 -5.33 4.05
N GLY A 201 5.55 -4.49 5.04
CA GLY A 201 6.07 -4.75 6.38
C GLY A 201 6.67 -3.51 7.05
N ALA A 202 6.59 -3.46 8.38
CA ALA A 202 7.16 -2.40 9.22
C ALA A 202 8.62 -2.68 9.64
N GLY A 203 9.17 -3.81 9.19
CA GLY A 203 10.55 -4.20 9.45
C GLY A 203 11.56 -3.55 8.49
N ASN A 204 12.61 -4.29 8.16
CA ASN A 204 13.70 -3.82 7.30
C ASN A 204 13.65 -4.35 5.86
N ILE A 205 12.48 -4.75 5.38
CA ILE A 205 12.27 -5.17 3.99
C ILE A 205 12.51 -4.01 3.02
N ASP A 206 12.25 -2.77 3.43
CA ASP A 206 12.49 -1.56 2.65
C ASP A 206 13.94 -1.40 2.21
N ALA A 207 14.89 -1.93 2.97
CA ALA A 207 16.30 -1.96 2.56
C ALA A 207 16.56 -2.77 1.28
N CYS A 208 15.61 -3.63 0.87
CA CYS A 208 15.70 -4.42 -0.36
C CYS A 208 15.11 -3.69 -1.58
N CYS A 209 14.32 -2.61 -1.36
CA CYS A 209 13.54 -1.98 -2.43
C CYS A 209 14.40 -1.50 -3.61
N GLY A 210 15.55 -0.89 -3.33
CA GLY A 210 16.47 -0.43 -4.37
C GLY A 210 16.99 -1.58 -5.24
N ALA A 211 17.48 -2.66 -4.61
CA ALA A 211 18.00 -3.83 -5.31
C ALA A 211 16.93 -4.56 -6.13
N ILE A 212 15.71 -4.69 -5.60
CA ILE A 212 14.57 -5.25 -6.33
C ILE A 212 14.25 -4.39 -7.55
N ALA A 213 14.16 -3.07 -7.36
CA ALA A 213 13.84 -2.14 -8.44
C ALA A 213 14.85 -2.19 -9.57
N GLU A 214 16.16 -2.22 -9.27
CA GLU A 214 17.24 -2.34 -10.28
C GLU A 214 17.08 -3.61 -11.10
N LYS A 215 16.85 -4.75 -10.45
CA LYS A 215 16.69 -6.03 -11.14
C LYS A 215 15.41 -6.09 -11.99
N LEU A 216 14.30 -5.52 -11.52
CA LEU A 216 13.06 -5.46 -12.29
C LEU A 216 13.17 -4.52 -13.49
N LYS A 217 13.84 -3.36 -13.35
CA LYS A 217 14.12 -2.45 -14.46
C LYS A 217 14.99 -3.10 -15.55
N ALA A 218 15.93 -3.96 -15.17
CA ALA A 218 16.76 -4.68 -16.12
C ALA A 218 16.01 -5.72 -16.97
N LYS A 219 14.80 -6.14 -16.53
CA LYS A 219 13.89 -7.04 -17.25
C LYS A 219 12.90 -6.32 -18.18
N SER A 220 12.67 -5.04 -17.95
CA SER A 220 11.69 -4.22 -18.66
C SER A 220 12.29 -3.63 -19.93
#